data_195c911273624116f07de25154af9e35
#
_entry.id   195c911273624116f07de25154af9e35
#
_cell.length_a   1.000
_cell.length_b   1.000
_cell.length_c   1.000
_cell.angle_alpha   90.00
_cell.angle_beta   90.00
_cell.angle_gamma   90.00
#
_symmetry.space_group_name_H-M   'P 1'
#
loop_
_entity.id
_entity.type
_entity.pdbx_description
1 polymer ?
#
loop_
_entity_poly.entity_id
_entity_poly.type
_entity_poly.pdbx_seq_one_letter_code
_entity_poly.pdbx_strand_id
1 'polypeptide(L)'
;MTRGYSLEQDLRLLINHPRYSDIEILCEDDKKLYGSKAILAARSEVFDRLLYNEMKENLEIQISFPKISLFGMEIVLEYIYTGSIKKESLNKNNIIEAFYAAEYFQLSNLQDFIIKTVKNNLENNYVNNYSPELLSKVMDIMVISEENIILNLLIEAVSIIPLNTIEFG
;
A
#
# COMPACT_ATOMS: atom_id res chain seq x y z
N MET A 1 -8.35 -15.90 -22.48
CA MET A 1 -7.83 -14.53 -22.34
C MET A 1 -6.67 -14.31 -23.30
N THR A 2 -6.74 -13.28 -24.09
CA THR A 2 -5.74 -12.98 -25.13
C THR A 2 -4.70 -12.02 -24.55
N ARG A 3 -3.43 -12.46 -24.50
CA ARG A 3 -2.33 -11.59 -24.10
C ARG A 3 -1.95 -10.65 -25.25
N GLY A 4 -1.31 -9.53 -24.89
CA GLY A 4 -0.84 -8.55 -25.86
C GLY A 4 -1.85 -7.48 -26.22
N TYR A 5 -3.00 -7.47 -25.57
CA TYR A 5 -4.04 -6.48 -25.82
C TYR A 5 -4.00 -5.33 -24.80
N SER A 6 -3.94 -5.64 -23.53
CA SER A 6 -3.88 -4.65 -22.45
C SER A 6 -2.62 -4.87 -21.63
N LEU A 7 -1.72 -3.89 -21.64
CA LEU A 7 -0.48 -3.95 -20.85
C LEU A 7 -0.79 -4.14 -19.38
N GLU A 8 -1.75 -3.38 -18.86
CA GLU A 8 -2.15 -3.49 -17.45
C GLU A 8 -2.63 -4.90 -17.10
N GLN A 9 -3.53 -5.46 -17.90
CA GLN A 9 -4.06 -6.80 -17.64
C GLN A 9 -3.00 -7.88 -17.77
N ASP A 10 -2.11 -7.73 -18.75
CA ASP A 10 -1.04 -8.68 -18.96
C ASP A 10 -0.06 -8.69 -17.77
N LEU A 11 0.34 -7.52 -17.31
CA LEU A 11 1.27 -7.43 -16.18
C LEU A 11 0.63 -7.85 -14.87
N ARG A 12 -0.68 -7.66 -14.74
CA ARG A 12 -1.42 -8.10 -13.55
C ARG A 12 -1.31 -9.61 -13.36
N LEU A 13 -1.21 -10.37 -14.42
CA LEU A 13 -1.02 -11.83 -14.35
C LEU A 13 0.30 -12.22 -13.67
N LEU A 14 1.27 -11.34 -13.67
CA LEU A 14 2.60 -11.61 -13.11
C LEU A 14 2.70 -11.33 -11.62
N ILE A 15 1.74 -10.60 -11.05
CA ILE A 15 1.80 -10.17 -9.65
C ILE A 15 1.82 -11.39 -8.74
N ASN A 16 2.80 -11.43 -7.84
CA ASN A 16 2.92 -12.49 -6.84
C ASN A 16 2.85 -13.89 -7.43
N HIS A 17 3.42 -14.07 -8.62
CA HIS A 17 3.39 -15.35 -9.30
C HIS A 17 4.79 -15.97 -9.27
N PRO A 18 4.98 -17.11 -8.55
CA PRO A 18 6.31 -17.69 -8.37
C PRO A 18 7.05 -17.98 -9.67
N ARG A 19 6.32 -18.45 -10.69
CA ARG A 19 6.91 -18.82 -11.97
C ARG A 19 7.59 -17.63 -12.69
N TYR A 20 7.07 -16.42 -12.48
CA TYR A 20 7.55 -15.22 -13.16
C TYR A 20 8.31 -14.29 -12.23
N SER A 21 8.80 -14.83 -11.12
CA SER A 21 9.47 -14.05 -10.09
C SER A 21 10.86 -14.60 -9.83
N ASP A 22 11.77 -13.71 -9.49
CA ASP A 22 13.16 -14.07 -9.20
C ASP A 22 13.61 -13.59 -7.81
N ILE A 23 12.66 -13.08 -7.00
CA ILE A 23 12.94 -12.71 -5.62
C ILE A 23 11.72 -13.02 -4.74
N GLU A 24 12.00 -13.42 -3.51
CA GLU A 24 10.98 -13.55 -2.47
C GLU A 24 10.98 -12.28 -1.62
N ILE A 25 9.81 -11.76 -1.36
CA ILE A 25 9.61 -10.55 -0.55
C ILE A 25 9.01 -10.98 0.79
N LEU A 26 9.80 -10.85 1.86
CA LEU A 26 9.32 -11.15 3.21
C LEU A 26 8.74 -9.89 3.84
N CYS A 27 7.49 -9.98 4.25
CA CYS A 27 6.77 -8.91 4.92
C CYS A 27 6.72 -9.16 6.42
N GLU A 28 5.97 -8.32 7.14
CA GLU A 28 5.71 -8.49 8.56
C GLU A 28 5.24 -9.91 8.87
N ASP A 29 5.70 -10.47 9.99
CA ASP A 29 5.39 -11.85 10.42
C ASP A 29 5.90 -12.92 9.45
N ASP A 30 6.97 -12.61 8.71
CA ASP A 30 7.60 -13.51 7.73
C ASP A 30 6.66 -14.01 6.64
N LYS A 31 5.61 -13.26 6.37
CA LYS A 31 4.71 -13.56 5.27
C LYS A 31 5.36 -13.22 3.94
N LYS A 32 5.18 -14.08 2.97
CA LYS A 32 5.95 -14.06 1.73
C LYS A 32 5.11 -13.70 0.52
N LEU A 33 5.68 -12.83 -0.32
CA LEU A 33 5.19 -12.56 -1.68
C LEU A 33 6.34 -12.80 -2.65
N TYR A 34 6.01 -12.91 -3.91
CA TYR A 34 7.00 -13.11 -4.98
C TYR A 34 7.05 -11.89 -5.89
N GLY A 35 8.24 -11.56 -6.37
CA GLY A 35 8.41 -10.38 -7.22
C GLY A 35 9.45 -10.57 -8.32
N SER A 36 9.36 -9.71 -9.32
CA SER A 36 10.35 -9.58 -10.38
C SER A 36 11.26 -8.41 -10.05
N LYS A 37 12.54 -8.68 -9.86
CA LYS A 37 13.52 -7.63 -9.54
C LYS A 37 13.50 -6.51 -10.59
N ALA A 38 13.44 -6.87 -11.85
CA ALA A 38 13.48 -5.89 -12.93
C ALA A 38 12.27 -4.96 -12.91
N ILE A 39 11.09 -5.51 -12.70
CA ILE A 39 9.86 -4.70 -12.62
C ILE A 39 9.87 -3.81 -11.38
N LEU A 40 10.25 -4.38 -10.25
CA LEU A 40 10.32 -3.62 -8.99
C LEU A 40 11.29 -2.44 -9.10
N ALA A 41 12.47 -2.69 -9.64
CA ALA A 41 13.50 -1.65 -9.80
C ALA A 41 13.10 -0.59 -10.83
N ALA A 42 12.45 -1.01 -11.91
CA ALA A 42 12.01 -0.08 -12.95
C ALA A 42 10.96 0.90 -12.45
N ARG A 43 10.17 0.51 -11.45
CA ARG A 43 9.02 1.28 -10.99
C ARG A 43 9.23 1.94 -9.62
N SER A 44 10.29 1.60 -8.91
CA SER A 44 10.58 2.15 -7.58
C SER A 44 12.07 2.35 -7.42
N GLU A 45 12.47 3.60 -7.16
CA GLU A 45 13.86 3.92 -6.89
C GLU A 45 14.36 3.24 -5.61
N VAL A 46 13.48 3.06 -4.62
CA VAL A 46 13.83 2.36 -3.39
C VAL A 46 14.17 0.91 -3.69
N PHE A 47 13.32 0.23 -4.47
CA PHE A 47 13.62 -1.14 -4.89
C PHE A 47 14.89 -1.22 -5.74
N ASP A 48 15.08 -0.26 -6.64
CA ASP A 48 16.27 -0.24 -7.47
C ASP A 48 17.54 -0.18 -6.62
N ARG A 49 17.58 0.72 -5.65
CA ARG A 49 18.73 0.84 -4.74
C ARG A 49 18.95 -0.39 -3.89
N LEU A 50 17.86 -1.04 -3.46
CA LEU A 50 17.98 -2.23 -2.61
C LEU A 50 18.37 -3.47 -3.40
N LEU A 51 17.90 -3.59 -4.64
CA LEU A 51 18.07 -4.80 -5.43
C LEU A 51 19.30 -4.75 -6.35
N TYR A 52 19.68 -3.56 -6.83
CA TYR A 52 20.76 -3.37 -7.79
C TYR A 52 21.83 -2.42 -7.28
N ASN A 53 22.22 -2.60 -6.02
CA ASN A 53 23.29 -1.84 -5.41
C ASN A 53 24.63 -2.25 -6.03
N GLU A 54 25.42 -1.29 -6.49
CA GLU A 54 26.74 -1.52 -7.11
C GLU A 54 27.71 -2.30 -6.23
N MET A 55 27.52 -2.22 -4.91
CA MET A 55 28.40 -2.85 -3.92
C MET A 55 28.05 -4.32 -3.66
N LYS A 56 26.95 -4.82 -4.20
CA LYS A 56 26.52 -6.20 -3.98
C LYS A 56 26.29 -6.90 -5.30
N GLU A 57 26.82 -8.12 -5.42
CA GLU A 57 26.42 -8.98 -6.50
C GLU A 57 24.97 -9.38 -6.29
N ASN A 58 24.17 -9.26 -7.34
CA ASN A 58 22.72 -9.46 -7.29
C ASN A 58 22.31 -10.94 -7.25
N LEU A 59 22.84 -11.67 -6.28
CA LEU A 59 22.53 -13.07 -6.11
C LEU A 59 21.48 -13.31 -5.02
N GLU A 60 21.01 -12.24 -4.37
CA GLU A 60 20.00 -12.38 -3.34
C GLU A 60 18.67 -12.83 -3.95
N ILE A 61 18.12 -13.89 -3.37
CA ILE A 61 16.82 -14.44 -3.77
C ILE A 61 15.70 -14.02 -2.82
N GLN A 62 16.05 -13.28 -1.78
CA GLN A 62 15.10 -12.89 -0.73
C GLN A 62 15.42 -11.51 -0.23
N ILE A 63 14.38 -10.70 -0.02
CA ILE A 63 14.51 -9.37 0.59
C ILE A 63 13.44 -9.23 1.68
N SER A 64 13.80 -8.61 2.79
CA SER A 64 12.93 -8.55 3.96
C SER A 64 12.52 -7.11 4.31
N PHE A 65 11.24 -6.94 4.56
CA PHE A 65 10.64 -5.69 5.04
C PHE A 65 9.80 -5.99 6.27
N PRO A 66 10.45 -6.15 7.44
CA PRO A 66 9.73 -6.62 8.64
C PRO A 66 8.66 -5.68 9.16
N LYS A 67 8.68 -4.42 8.75
CA LYS A 67 7.69 -3.43 9.16
C LYS A 67 6.58 -3.17 8.16
N ILE A 68 6.64 -3.82 6.99
CA ILE A 68 5.62 -3.68 5.96
C ILE A 68 4.69 -4.89 6.03
N SER A 69 3.40 -4.64 6.20
CA SER A 69 2.42 -5.72 6.25
C SER A 69 2.21 -6.35 4.87
N LEU A 70 1.74 -7.60 4.88
CA LEU A 70 1.37 -8.29 3.64
C LEU A 70 0.35 -7.47 2.84
N PHE A 71 -0.65 -6.91 3.53
CA PHE A 71 -1.71 -6.14 2.89
C PHE A 71 -1.16 -4.89 2.21
N GLY A 72 -0.26 -4.18 2.87
CA GLY A 72 0.38 -3.01 2.29
C GLY A 72 1.24 -3.35 1.10
N MET A 73 2.00 -4.43 1.19
CA MET A 73 2.86 -4.87 0.10
C MET A 73 2.05 -5.33 -1.12
N GLU A 74 0.92 -5.98 -0.91
CA GLU A 74 0.04 -6.38 -2.02
C GLU A 74 -0.42 -5.17 -2.84
N ILE A 75 -0.78 -4.08 -2.17
CA ILE A 75 -1.19 -2.84 -2.84
C ILE A 75 0.00 -2.21 -3.59
N VAL A 76 1.16 -2.19 -2.98
CA VAL A 76 2.38 -1.68 -3.62
C VAL A 76 2.70 -2.47 -4.89
N LEU A 77 2.62 -3.80 -4.82
CA LEU A 77 2.90 -4.66 -5.98
C LEU A 77 1.87 -4.43 -7.09
N GLU A 78 0.60 -4.31 -6.75
CA GLU A 78 -0.44 -4.03 -7.74
C GLU A 78 -0.12 -2.73 -8.49
N TYR A 79 0.21 -1.68 -7.75
CA TYR A 79 0.56 -0.39 -8.35
C TYR A 79 1.84 -0.45 -9.19
N ILE A 80 2.88 -1.08 -8.66
CA ILE A 80 4.17 -1.19 -9.35
C ILE A 80 4.01 -1.91 -10.69
N TYR A 81 3.29 -3.02 -10.70
CA TYR A 81 3.14 -3.83 -11.92
C TYR A 81 2.20 -3.22 -12.94
N THR A 82 1.13 -2.57 -12.51
CA THR A 82 0.06 -2.14 -13.42
C THR A 82 -0.07 -0.64 -13.57
N GLY A 83 0.49 0.13 -12.66
CA GLY A 83 0.33 1.58 -12.63
C GLY A 83 -1.01 2.05 -12.08
N SER A 84 -1.85 1.14 -11.60
CA SER A 84 -3.16 1.48 -11.06
C SER A 84 -3.57 0.53 -9.93
N ILE A 85 -4.61 0.92 -9.20
CA ILE A 85 -5.19 0.11 -8.14
C ILE A 85 -6.67 -0.05 -8.43
N LYS A 86 -7.15 -1.28 -8.42
CA LYS A 86 -8.58 -1.55 -8.55
C LYS A 86 -9.32 -0.96 -7.36
N LYS A 87 -10.50 -0.43 -7.61
CA LYS A 87 -11.32 0.18 -6.57
C LYS A 87 -11.57 -0.77 -5.39
N GLU A 88 -11.82 -2.04 -5.68
CA GLU A 88 -12.09 -3.07 -4.68
C GLU A 88 -10.84 -3.54 -3.93
N SER A 89 -9.64 -3.19 -4.40
CA SER A 89 -8.40 -3.59 -3.73
C SER A 89 -8.17 -2.83 -2.42
N LEU A 90 -8.60 -1.57 -2.35
CA LEU A 90 -8.47 -0.77 -1.15
C LEU A 90 -9.76 -0.83 -0.33
N ASN A 91 -9.61 -1.03 0.97
CA ASN A 91 -10.73 -1.05 1.90
C ASN A 91 -10.27 -0.55 3.27
N LYS A 92 -11.21 -0.42 4.20
CA LYS A 92 -10.90 0.09 5.54
C LYS A 92 -9.89 -0.76 6.32
N ASN A 93 -9.71 -2.02 5.93
CA ASN A 93 -8.82 -2.93 6.65
C ASN A 93 -7.38 -2.83 6.19
N ASN A 94 -7.11 -2.35 4.97
CA ASN A 94 -5.77 -2.30 4.41
C ASN A 94 -5.28 -0.91 4.03
N ILE A 95 -6.15 0.10 4.09
CA ILE A 95 -5.83 1.42 3.54
C ILE A 95 -4.67 2.11 4.28
N ILE A 96 -4.56 1.90 5.59
CA ILE A 96 -3.50 2.50 6.39
C ILE A 96 -2.17 1.81 6.10
N GLU A 97 -2.17 0.49 6.04
CA GLU A 97 -0.98 -0.28 5.69
C GLU A 97 -0.51 0.06 4.28
N ALA A 98 -1.46 0.26 3.36
CA ALA A 98 -1.13 0.64 1.99
C ALA A 98 -0.48 2.02 1.93
N PHE A 99 -0.99 2.98 2.69
CA PHE A 99 -0.40 4.32 2.74
C PHE A 99 1.01 4.29 3.31
N TYR A 100 1.20 3.57 4.41
CA TYR A 100 2.51 3.41 5.04
C TYR A 100 3.51 2.77 4.06
N ALA A 101 3.10 1.70 3.38
CA ALA A 101 3.95 1.03 2.40
C ALA A 101 4.29 1.97 1.22
N ALA A 102 3.31 2.70 0.72
CA ALA A 102 3.53 3.66 -0.36
C ALA A 102 4.51 4.76 0.05
N GLU A 103 4.44 5.21 1.29
CA GLU A 103 5.38 6.18 1.84
C GLU A 103 6.79 5.59 1.91
N TYR A 104 6.91 4.38 2.42
CA TYR A 104 8.21 3.70 2.53
C TYR A 104 8.88 3.58 1.17
N PHE A 105 8.14 3.19 0.14
CA PHE A 105 8.67 3.03 -1.21
C PHE A 105 8.67 4.31 -2.03
N GLN A 106 8.31 5.43 -1.43
CA GLN A 106 8.32 6.76 -2.05
C GLN A 106 7.47 6.83 -3.34
N LEU A 107 6.30 6.20 -3.29
CA LEU A 107 5.35 6.16 -4.41
C LEU A 107 4.30 7.25 -4.23
N SER A 108 4.66 8.48 -4.59
CA SER A 108 3.82 9.67 -4.33
C SER A 108 2.45 9.61 -4.99
N ASN A 109 2.39 9.11 -6.22
CA ASN A 109 1.11 9.02 -6.94
C ASN A 109 0.19 7.99 -6.28
N LEU A 110 0.75 6.92 -5.75
CA LEU A 110 -0.03 5.94 -4.99
C LEU A 110 -0.53 6.54 -3.68
N GLN A 111 0.30 7.31 -2.98
CA GLN A 111 -0.12 8.01 -1.78
C GLN A 111 -1.28 8.96 -2.07
N ASP A 112 -1.19 9.73 -3.15
CA ASP A 112 -2.24 10.65 -3.56
C ASP A 112 -3.55 9.93 -3.87
N PHE A 113 -3.47 8.78 -4.54
CA PHE A 113 -4.63 7.96 -4.83
C PHE A 113 -5.28 7.45 -3.54
N ILE A 114 -4.48 7.00 -2.58
CA ILE A 114 -4.98 6.53 -1.29
C ILE A 114 -5.66 7.66 -0.53
N ILE A 115 -5.04 8.84 -0.48
CA ILE A 115 -5.62 10.02 0.17
C ILE A 115 -6.97 10.38 -0.44
N LYS A 116 -7.04 10.39 -1.77
CA LYS A 116 -8.29 10.64 -2.49
C LYS A 116 -9.37 9.63 -2.12
N THR A 117 -9.00 8.36 -2.03
CA THR A 117 -9.92 7.30 -1.68
C THR A 117 -10.46 7.49 -0.26
N VAL A 118 -9.58 7.78 0.70
CA VAL A 118 -9.98 8.08 2.08
C VAL A 118 -10.93 9.26 2.12
N LYS A 119 -10.57 10.35 1.44
CA LYS A 119 -11.36 11.57 1.42
C LYS A 119 -12.76 11.35 0.85
N ASN A 120 -12.84 10.63 -0.28
CA ASN A 120 -14.14 10.32 -0.89
C ASN A 120 -15.01 9.46 0.03
N ASN A 121 -14.42 8.49 0.71
CA ASN A 121 -15.14 7.64 1.64
C ASN A 121 -15.62 8.41 2.87
N LEU A 122 -14.81 9.34 3.37
CA LEU A 122 -15.23 10.20 4.49
C LEU A 122 -16.39 11.11 4.12
N GLU A 123 -16.36 11.66 2.91
CA GLU A 123 -17.43 12.53 2.42
C GLU A 123 -18.75 11.79 2.20
N ASN A 124 -18.67 10.55 1.71
CA ASN A 124 -19.86 9.78 1.33
C ASN A 124 -20.37 8.86 2.43
N ASN A 125 -19.50 8.34 3.30
CA ASN A 125 -19.86 7.33 4.30
C ASN A 125 -19.10 7.52 5.61
N TYR A 126 -18.89 8.75 6.03
CA TYR A 126 -18.09 9.06 7.21
C TYR A 126 -18.57 8.37 8.49
N VAL A 127 -19.85 8.09 8.61
CA VAL A 127 -20.44 7.49 9.80
C VAL A 127 -19.98 6.02 9.97
N ASN A 128 -19.76 5.33 8.88
CA ASN A 128 -19.56 3.88 8.90
C ASN A 128 -18.13 3.41 8.69
N ASN A 129 -17.22 4.24 8.18
CA ASN A 129 -16.00 3.73 7.61
C ASN A 129 -14.70 4.13 8.30
N TYR A 130 -14.52 5.39 8.63
CA TYR A 130 -13.21 5.88 9.08
C TYR A 130 -13.31 6.53 10.44
N SER A 131 -13.98 5.84 11.33
CA SER A 131 -14.25 6.27 12.68
C SER A 131 -13.02 6.18 13.58
N PRO A 132 -13.17 6.32 14.88
CA PRO A 132 -12.07 6.20 15.85
C PRO A 132 -11.22 4.95 15.74
N GLU A 133 -11.78 3.84 15.24
CA GLU A 133 -11.00 2.61 15.04
C GLU A 133 -9.85 2.80 14.07
N LEU A 134 -10.10 3.46 12.94
CA LEU A 134 -9.06 3.71 11.95
C LEU A 134 -8.04 4.72 12.45
N LEU A 135 -8.50 5.74 13.17
CA LEU A 135 -7.60 6.70 13.81
C LEU A 135 -6.65 6.01 14.77
N SER A 136 -7.17 5.10 15.60
CA SER A 136 -6.34 4.31 16.51
C SER A 136 -5.31 3.48 15.76
N LYS A 137 -5.72 2.86 14.65
CA LYS A 137 -4.82 2.05 13.83
C LYS A 137 -3.72 2.90 13.20
N VAL A 138 -4.04 4.10 12.73
CA VAL A 138 -3.03 5.03 12.21
C VAL A 138 -1.99 5.36 13.28
N MET A 139 -2.44 5.65 14.49
CA MET A 139 -1.55 5.96 15.59
C MET A 139 -0.63 4.80 15.96
N ASP A 140 -1.08 3.56 15.79
CA ASP A 140 -0.28 2.38 16.09
C ASP A 140 0.75 2.08 15.00
N ILE A 141 0.43 2.34 13.75
CA ILE A 141 1.25 1.94 12.59
C ILE A 141 2.22 3.03 12.17
N MET A 142 1.79 4.28 12.21
CA MET A 142 2.55 5.40 11.69
C MET A 142 3.09 6.26 12.82
N VAL A 143 4.31 6.76 12.62
CA VAL A 143 4.84 7.80 13.52
C VAL A 143 4.00 9.05 13.29
N ILE A 144 3.37 9.54 14.34
CA ILE A 144 2.52 10.72 14.26
C ILE A 144 3.41 11.93 14.00
N SER A 145 3.16 12.61 12.88
CA SER A 145 3.78 13.88 12.56
C SER A 145 2.70 14.87 12.15
N GLU A 146 3.00 16.15 12.25
CA GLU A 146 2.09 17.20 11.82
C GLU A 146 1.75 17.13 10.34
N GLU A 147 2.62 16.47 9.57
CA GLU A 147 2.46 16.31 8.12
C GLU A 147 1.68 15.08 7.71
N ASN A 148 1.23 14.28 8.66
CA ASN A 148 0.49 13.07 8.33
C ASN A 148 -0.91 13.41 7.85
N ILE A 149 -1.11 13.37 6.54
CA ILE A 149 -2.36 13.78 5.89
C ILE A 149 -3.52 12.85 6.27
N ILE A 150 -3.29 11.54 6.34
CA ILE A 150 -4.35 10.59 6.69
C ILE A 150 -4.81 10.81 8.12
N LEU A 151 -3.88 11.00 9.04
CA LEU A 151 -4.23 11.29 10.43
C LEU A 151 -5.05 12.57 10.53
N ASN A 152 -4.64 13.62 9.84
CA ASN A 152 -5.39 14.88 9.83
C ASN A 152 -6.80 14.73 9.26
N LEU A 153 -6.95 13.95 8.18
CA LEU A 153 -8.25 13.67 7.59
C LEU A 153 -9.16 12.91 8.55
N LEU A 154 -8.60 11.94 9.27
CA LEU A 154 -9.37 11.16 10.25
C LEU A 154 -9.77 11.99 11.47
N ILE A 155 -8.88 12.86 11.93
CA ILE A 155 -9.19 13.80 13.01
C ILE A 155 -10.34 14.73 12.60
N GLU A 156 -10.27 15.26 11.40
CA GLU A 156 -11.33 16.10 10.85
C GLU A 156 -12.66 15.34 10.77
N ALA A 157 -12.65 14.12 10.29
CA ALA A 157 -13.85 13.29 10.21
C ALA A 157 -14.46 13.02 11.58
N VAL A 158 -13.63 12.72 12.58
CA VAL A 158 -14.11 12.48 13.94
C VAL A 158 -14.73 13.73 14.53
N SER A 159 -14.18 14.91 14.24
CA SER A 159 -14.73 16.17 14.76
C SER A 159 -16.06 16.53 14.11
N ILE A 160 -16.36 16.02 12.93
CA ILE A 160 -17.62 16.28 12.22
C ILE A 160 -18.74 15.32 12.68
N ILE A 161 -18.39 14.14 13.18
CA ILE A 161 -19.37 13.14 13.62
C ILE A 161 -20.16 13.69 14.83
N PRO A 162 -21.49 13.70 14.76
CA PRO A 162 -22.30 14.16 15.89
C PRO A 162 -22.07 13.31 17.14
N LEU A 163 -22.10 13.97 18.33
CA LEU A 163 -21.85 13.29 19.60
C LEU A 163 -22.77 12.10 19.85
N ASN A 164 -24.03 12.22 19.46
CA ASN A 164 -24.99 11.12 19.61
C ASN A 164 -24.63 9.88 18.77
N THR A 165 -23.92 10.09 17.68
CA THR A 165 -23.44 8.99 16.85
C THR A 165 -22.22 8.30 17.50
N ILE A 166 -21.37 9.09 18.15
CA ILE A 166 -20.19 8.59 18.82
C ILE A 166 -20.55 7.75 20.05
N GLU A 167 -21.59 8.12 20.79
CA GLU A 167 -22.03 7.45 21.99
C GLU A 167 -22.47 6.00 21.77
N PHE A 168 -22.86 5.65 20.55
CA PHE A 168 -23.33 4.32 20.18
C PHE A 168 -22.29 3.51 19.44
N GLY A 169 -21.11 4.04 19.27
CA GLY A 169 -20.04 3.42 18.51
C GLY A 169 -19.30 2.31 19.21
#